data_5588fd3c39e3e647a6dc61dbf695510c
#
_entry.id   5588fd3c39e3e647a6dc61dbf695510c
#
_cell.length_a   1.000
_cell.length_b   1.000
_cell.length_c   1.000
_cell.angle_alpha   90.00
_cell.angle_beta   90.00
_cell.angle_gamma   90.00
#
_symmetry.space_group_name_H-M   'P 1'
#
loop_
_entity.id
_entity.type
_entity.pdbx_description
1 polymer ?
#
loop_
_entity_poly.entity_id
_entity_poly.type
_entity_poly.pdbx_seq_one_letter_code
_entity_poly.pdbx_strand_id
1 'polypeptide(L)'
;MSVFVDTSAFYAFLAIDDKHHPGAVEGFASIAGERRLTHSYVVVETEALVRGRLGVAASNRLHLDLWPAFEVRWVDERLHRSGVAALLAAGRRDLSLVDFVSFELMRVEQLDVALTFDGDFAAAGFQTIPG
;
A
#
# COMPACT_ATOMS: atom_id res chain seq x y z
N MET A 1 -4.33 -3.30 16.73
CA MET A 1 -3.85 -2.21 15.84
C MET A 1 -4.36 -2.47 14.44
N SER A 2 -4.62 -1.45 13.68
CA SER A 2 -4.96 -1.58 12.27
C SER A 2 -3.87 -0.94 11.43
N VAL A 3 -3.45 -1.62 10.35
CA VAL A 3 -2.32 -1.19 9.55
C VAL A 3 -2.72 -1.13 8.08
N PHE A 4 -2.42 -0.01 7.45
CA PHE A 4 -2.52 0.12 6.00
C PHE A 4 -1.25 -0.42 5.36
N VAL A 5 -1.38 -1.14 4.24
CA VAL A 5 -0.22 -1.70 3.52
C VAL A 5 -0.17 -1.11 2.12
N ASP A 6 0.99 -0.54 1.79
CA ASP A 6 1.25 0.15 0.54
C ASP A 6 1.90 -0.75 -0.51
N THR A 7 1.82 -0.34 -1.77
CA THR A 7 2.44 -1.03 -2.92
C THR A 7 3.93 -1.34 -2.69
N SER A 8 4.68 -0.38 -2.12
CA SER A 8 6.11 -0.56 -1.89
C SER A 8 6.41 -1.76 -0.99
N ALA A 9 5.56 -1.99 0.01
CA ALA A 9 5.71 -3.13 0.92
C ALA A 9 5.38 -4.46 0.24
N PHE A 10 4.29 -4.53 -0.51
CA PHE A 10 3.93 -5.74 -1.26
C PHE A 10 5.01 -6.10 -2.28
N TYR A 11 5.49 -5.09 -3.02
CA TYR A 11 6.55 -5.31 -4.00
C TYR A 11 7.83 -5.85 -3.34
N ALA A 12 8.29 -5.20 -2.29
CA ALA A 12 9.51 -5.61 -1.59
C ALA A 12 9.36 -7.01 -0.97
N PHE A 13 8.16 -7.38 -0.54
CA PHE A 13 7.91 -8.72 0.00
C PHE A 13 8.10 -9.81 -1.08
N LEU A 14 7.69 -9.53 -2.31
CA LEU A 14 7.81 -10.49 -3.42
C LEU A 14 9.15 -10.42 -4.14
N ALA A 15 9.80 -9.27 -4.14
CA ALA A 15 11.08 -9.04 -4.84
C ALA A 15 12.24 -9.46 -3.94
N ILE A 16 12.65 -10.72 -4.03
CA ILE A 16 13.65 -11.33 -3.14
C ILE A 16 14.97 -10.57 -3.17
N ASP A 17 15.35 -10.01 -4.32
CA ASP A 17 16.62 -9.30 -4.50
C ASP A 17 16.52 -7.79 -4.20
N ASP A 18 15.34 -7.30 -3.84
CA ASP A 18 15.15 -5.89 -3.49
C ASP A 18 15.81 -5.58 -2.14
N LYS A 19 16.42 -4.40 -2.04
CA LYS A 19 17.10 -3.97 -0.80
C LYS A 19 16.17 -3.92 0.41
N HIS A 20 14.88 -3.72 0.18
CA HIS A 20 13.87 -3.66 1.23
C HIS A 20 13.23 -5.02 1.54
N HIS A 21 13.60 -6.08 0.83
CA HIS A 21 13.00 -7.40 1.05
C HIS A 21 13.09 -7.87 2.50
N PRO A 22 14.27 -7.83 3.17
CA PRO A 22 14.35 -8.26 4.57
C PRO A 22 13.44 -7.45 5.50
N GLY A 23 13.38 -6.14 5.30
CA GLY A 23 12.49 -5.26 6.07
C GLY A 23 11.01 -5.55 5.81
N ALA A 24 10.65 -5.91 4.57
CA ALA A 24 9.28 -6.28 4.23
C ALA A 24 8.87 -7.59 4.91
N VAL A 25 9.72 -8.61 4.86
CA VAL A 25 9.47 -9.89 5.53
C VAL A 25 9.24 -9.67 7.03
N GLU A 26 10.12 -8.91 7.66
CA GLU A 26 10.01 -8.59 9.08
C GLU A 26 8.76 -7.77 9.38
N GLY A 27 8.46 -6.77 8.56
CA GLY A 27 7.28 -5.92 8.70
C GLY A 27 5.98 -6.71 8.61
N PHE A 28 5.84 -7.56 7.60
CA PHE A 28 4.65 -8.41 7.46
C PHE A 28 4.51 -9.39 8.63
N ALA A 29 5.61 -9.96 9.10
CA ALA A 29 5.58 -10.83 10.28
C ALA A 29 5.10 -10.07 11.53
N SER A 30 5.53 -8.83 11.69
CA SER A 30 5.15 -8.00 12.86
C SER A 30 3.67 -7.65 12.92
N ILE A 31 2.98 -7.65 11.78
CA ILE A 31 1.55 -7.29 11.71
C ILE A 31 0.63 -8.49 11.45
N ALA A 32 1.15 -9.71 11.53
CA ALA A 32 0.40 -10.91 11.17
C ALA A 32 -0.90 -11.09 11.95
N GLY A 33 -0.92 -10.67 13.22
CA GLY A 33 -2.12 -10.74 14.07
C GLY A 33 -2.99 -9.50 14.05
N GLU A 34 -2.64 -8.51 13.25
CA GLU A 34 -3.33 -7.22 13.22
C GLU A 34 -4.36 -7.15 12.09
N ARG A 35 -5.27 -6.18 12.18
CA ARG A 35 -6.16 -5.85 11.07
C ARG A 35 -5.33 -5.17 9.99
N ARG A 36 -5.38 -5.71 8.77
CA ARG A 36 -4.53 -5.28 7.66
C ARG A 36 -5.38 -4.86 6.48
N LEU A 37 -5.28 -3.59 6.10
CA LEU A 37 -6.08 -3.00 5.03
C LEU A 37 -5.21 -2.53 3.88
N THR A 38 -5.76 -2.63 2.70
CA THR A 38 -5.29 -1.93 1.51
C THR A 38 -6.50 -1.52 0.68
N HIS A 39 -6.31 -0.97 -0.51
CA HIS A 39 -7.42 -0.62 -1.38
C HIS A 39 -7.18 -1.06 -2.82
N SER A 40 -8.24 -1.00 -3.63
CA SER A 40 -8.23 -1.54 -4.99
C SER A 40 -7.23 -0.86 -5.93
N TYR A 41 -6.88 0.41 -5.72
CA TYR A 41 -5.86 1.06 -6.57
C TYR A 41 -4.47 0.52 -6.25
N VAL A 42 -4.19 0.22 -4.98
CA VAL A 42 -2.94 -0.48 -4.60
C VAL A 42 -2.91 -1.87 -5.23
N VAL A 43 -4.03 -2.59 -5.22
CA VAL A 43 -4.11 -3.92 -5.84
C VAL A 43 -3.74 -3.86 -7.32
N VAL A 44 -4.33 -2.93 -8.07
CA VAL A 44 -4.08 -2.78 -9.51
C VAL A 44 -2.65 -2.33 -9.78
N GLU A 45 -2.16 -1.34 -9.05
CA GLU A 45 -0.78 -0.84 -9.20
C GLU A 45 0.25 -1.92 -8.89
N THR A 46 0.06 -2.62 -7.78
CA THR A 46 0.95 -3.70 -7.34
C THR A 46 0.95 -4.84 -8.36
N GLU A 47 -0.22 -5.24 -8.85
CA GLU A 47 -0.33 -6.30 -9.86
C GLU A 47 0.45 -5.95 -11.12
N ALA A 48 0.26 -4.75 -11.65
CA ALA A 48 0.94 -4.31 -12.86
C ALA A 48 2.46 -4.24 -12.67
N LEU A 49 2.90 -3.70 -11.53
CA LEU A 49 4.31 -3.57 -11.20
C LEU A 49 5.00 -4.94 -11.03
N VAL A 50 4.38 -5.83 -10.28
CA VAL A 50 4.90 -7.17 -9.99
C VAL A 50 4.94 -8.00 -11.28
N ARG A 51 3.86 -8.01 -12.05
CA ARG A 51 3.81 -8.76 -13.31
C ARG A 51 4.87 -8.27 -14.29
N GLY A 52 5.04 -6.97 -14.40
CA GLY A 52 6.02 -6.38 -15.31
C GLY A 52 7.47 -6.62 -14.93
N ARG A 53 7.78 -6.61 -13.63
CA ARG A 53 9.16 -6.72 -13.15
C ARG A 53 9.56 -8.10 -12.68
N LEU A 54 8.64 -8.85 -12.07
CA LEU A 54 8.93 -10.14 -11.43
C LEU A 54 8.31 -11.32 -12.17
N GLY A 55 7.40 -11.08 -13.10
CA GLY A 55 6.83 -12.12 -13.96
C GLY A 55 5.49 -12.65 -13.47
N VAL A 56 4.95 -13.59 -14.24
CA VAL A 56 3.60 -14.11 -14.09
C VAL A 56 3.43 -14.89 -12.79
N ALA A 57 4.41 -15.71 -12.40
CA ALA A 57 4.30 -16.54 -11.20
C ALA A 57 4.16 -15.68 -9.94
N ALA A 58 4.96 -14.62 -9.82
CA ALA A 58 4.88 -13.70 -8.69
C ALA A 58 3.53 -12.95 -8.68
N SER A 59 3.07 -12.49 -9.85
CA SER A 59 1.76 -11.84 -9.98
C SER A 59 0.62 -12.77 -9.57
N ASN A 60 0.67 -14.04 -9.97
CA ASN A 60 -0.35 -15.01 -9.57
C ASN A 60 -0.39 -15.20 -8.05
N ARG A 61 0.76 -15.17 -7.37
CA ARG A 61 0.82 -15.26 -5.91
C ARG A 61 0.08 -14.12 -5.21
N LEU A 62 0.08 -12.93 -5.80
CA LEU A 62 -0.71 -11.82 -5.27
C LEU A 62 -2.18 -12.21 -5.15
N HIS A 63 -2.75 -12.72 -6.24
CA HIS A 63 -4.18 -13.02 -6.31
C HIS A 63 -4.56 -14.26 -5.50
N LEU A 64 -3.69 -15.27 -5.47
CA LEU A 64 -3.98 -16.55 -4.84
C LEU A 64 -3.67 -16.57 -3.34
N ASP A 65 -2.60 -15.89 -2.93
CA ASP A 65 -2.07 -16.00 -1.57
C ASP A 65 -2.15 -14.72 -0.75
N LEU A 66 -1.94 -13.54 -1.38
CA LEU A 66 -1.82 -12.30 -0.61
C LEU A 66 -3.16 -11.58 -0.44
N TRP A 67 -3.85 -11.24 -1.54
CA TRP A 67 -5.10 -10.48 -1.40
C TRP A 67 -6.13 -11.16 -0.50
N PRO A 68 -6.31 -12.50 -0.52
CA PRO A 68 -7.26 -13.14 0.39
C PRO A 68 -6.93 -12.97 1.87
N ALA A 69 -5.68 -12.65 2.21
CA ALA A 69 -5.24 -12.43 3.60
C ALA A 69 -5.41 -11.00 4.07
N PHE A 70 -5.88 -10.10 3.22
CA PHE A 70 -6.02 -8.67 3.53
C PHE A 70 -7.47 -8.22 3.38
N GLU A 71 -7.82 -7.16 4.13
CA GLU A 71 -9.07 -6.46 3.92
C GLU A 71 -8.86 -5.44 2.80
N VAL A 72 -9.42 -5.71 1.63
CA VAL A 72 -9.30 -4.83 0.47
C VAL A 72 -10.53 -3.93 0.40
N ARG A 73 -10.32 -2.61 0.52
CA ARG A 73 -11.36 -1.61 0.28
C ARG A 73 -11.42 -1.32 -1.20
N TRP A 74 -12.56 -1.61 -1.81
CA TRP A 74 -12.79 -1.19 -3.18
C TRP A 74 -13.05 0.31 -3.19
N VAL A 75 -12.26 1.05 -3.95
CA VAL A 75 -12.35 2.51 -4.01
C VAL A 75 -13.65 2.88 -4.69
N ASP A 76 -14.57 3.47 -3.93
CA ASP A 76 -15.81 3.97 -4.46
C ASP A 76 -15.62 5.39 -5.04
N GLU A 77 -16.66 5.90 -5.68
CA GLU A 77 -16.60 7.22 -6.29
C GLU A 77 -16.26 8.31 -5.28
N ARG A 78 -16.80 8.22 -4.08
CA ARG A 78 -16.57 9.21 -3.02
C ARG A 78 -15.11 9.27 -2.61
N LEU A 79 -14.52 8.12 -2.34
CA LEU A 79 -13.10 8.04 -1.97
C LEU A 79 -12.20 8.47 -3.12
N HIS A 80 -12.53 8.07 -4.35
CA HIS A 80 -11.82 8.49 -5.55
C HIS A 80 -11.82 10.01 -5.66
N ARG A 81 -12.99 10.65 -5.53
CA ARG A 81 -13.11 12.12 -5.63
C ARG A 81 -12.34 12.84 -4.53
N SER A 82 -12.35 12.31 -3.31
CA SER A 82 -11.53 12.86 -2.22
C SER A 82 -10.05 12.81 -2.55
N GLY A 83 -9.58 11.70 -3.10
CA GLY A 83 -8.18 11.57 -3.55
C GLY A 83 -7.84 12.55 -4.67
N VAL A 84 -8.73 12.71 -5.65
CA VAL A 84 -8.52 13.66 -6.74
C VAL A 84 -8.47 15.11 -6.22
N ALA A 85 -9.35 15.48 -5.29
CA ALA A 85 -9.34 16.82 -4.71
C ALA A 85 -8.02 17.09 -3.99
N ALA A 86 -7.52 16.14 -3.23
CA ALA A 86 -6.23 16.26 -2.54
C ALA A 86 -5.05 16.35 -3.54
N LEU A 87 -5.08 15.54 -4.59
CA LEU A 87 -4.08 15.57 -5.67
C LEU A 87 -4.02 16.95 -6.32
N LEU A 88 -5.16 17.50 -6.69
CA LEU A 88 -5.23 18.81 -7.35
C LEU A 88 -4.78 19.93 -6.42
N ALA A 89 -5.17 19.87 -5.15
CA ALA A 89 -4.79 20.89 -4.15
C ALA A 89 -3.29 20.88 -3.88
N ALA A 90 -2.65 19.72 -3.86
CA ALA A 90 -1.22 19.60 -3.57
C ALA A 90 -0.34 20.11 -4.71
N GLY A 91 -0.74 19.92 -5.96
CA GLY A 91 0.02 20.36 -7.13
C GLY A 91 1.42 19.76 -7.24
N ARG A 92 1.64 18.57 -6.67
CA ARG A 92 2.95 17.90 -6.65
C ARG A 92 3.00 16.78 -7.67
N ARG A 93 4.09 16.71 -8.44
CA ARG A 93 4.30 15.68 -9.45
C ARG A 93 4.88 14.38 -8.89
N ASP A 94 5.43 14.41 -7.68
CA ASP A 94 6.11 13.28 -7.03
C ASP A 94 5.17 12.39 -6.22
N LEU A 95 3.89 12.76 -6.12
CA LEU A 95 2.85 11.97 -5.47
C LEU A 95 1.78 11.60 -6.49
N SER A 96 1.36 10.33 -6.46
CA SER A 96 0.36 9.80 -7.39
C SER A 96 -1.06 9.88 -6.80
N LEU A 97 -2.06 9.65 -7.65
CA LEU A 97 -3.43 9.49 -7.20
C LEU A 97 -3.57 8.34 -6.20
N VAL A 98 -2.83 7.26 -6.41
CA VAL A 98 -2.82 6.11 -5.48
C VAL A 98 -2.38 6.55 -4.09
N ASP A 99 -1.34 7.37 -4.00
CA ASP A 99 -0.86 7.91 -2.72
C ASP A 99 -1.94 8.73 -2.02
N PHE A 100 -2.60 9.64 -2.74
CA PHE A 100 -3.64 10.49 -2.15
C PHE A 100 -4.87 9.69 -1.73
N VAL A 101 -5.26 8.68 -2.50
CA VAL A 101 -6.36 7.78 -2.11
C VAL A 101 -5.96 7.00 -0.85
N SER A 102 -4.71 6.57 -0.75
CA SER A 102 -4.21 5.89 0.46
C SER A 102 -4.29 6.79 1.69
N PHE A 103 -3.85 8.04 1.58
CA PHE A 103 -3.91 9.00 2.68
C PHE A 103 -5.35 9.30 3.09
N GLU A 104 -6.26 9.49 2.13
CA GLU A 104 -7.66 9.74 2.42
C GLU A 104 -8.33 8.53 3.09
N LEU A 105 -8.06 7.32 2.61
CA LEU A 105 -8.57 6.10 3.23
C LEU A 105 -8.09 6.00 4.68
N MET A 106 -6.81 6.24 4.93
CA MET A 106 -6.26 6.18 6.28
C MET A 106 -6.95 7.19 7.21
N ARG A 107 -7.23 8.39 6.73
CA ARG A 107 -7.94 9.40 7.52
C ARG A 107 -9.38 8.98 7.81
N VAL A 108 -10.10 8.50 6.81
CA VAL A 108 -11.51 8.08 6.95
C VAL A 108 -11.62 6.89 7.90
N GLU A 109 -10.74 5.91 7.77
CA GLU A 109 -10.72 4.71 8.63
C GLU A 109 -9.99 4.93 9.96
N GLN A 110 -9.45 6.11 10.18
CA GLN A 110 -8.69 6.46 11.39
C GLN A 110 -7.50 5.53 11.62
N LEU A 111 -6.75 5.24 10.54
CA LEU A 111 -5.54 4.44 10.58
C LEU A 111 -4.33 5.35 10.78
N ASP A 112 -3.51 5.05 11.77
CA ASP A 112 -2.34 5.85 12.09
C ASP A 112 -1.04 5.25 11.56
N VAL A 113 -1.05 3.97 11.19
CA VAL A 113 0.16 3.21 10.88
C VAL A 113 0.08 2.64 9.46
N ALA A 114 1.16 2.82 8.70
CA ALA A 114 1.32 2.23 7.38
C ALA A 114 2.57 1.35 7.32
N LEU A 115 2.45 0.17 6.74
CA LEU A 115 3.59 -0.65 6.34
C LEU A 115 4.01 -0.19 4.94
N THR A 116 5.15 0.47 4.83
CA THR A 116 5.59 1.12 3.60
C THR A 116 7.09 1.36 3.63
N PHE A 117 7.69 1.46 2.44
CA PHE A 117 9.06 1.92 2.24
C PHE A 117 9.11 3.26 1.53
N ASP A 118 7.94 3.90 1.40
CA ASP A 118 7.81 5.22 0.79
C ASP A 118 7.74 6.28 1.90
N GLY A 119 8.71 7.19 1.92
CA GLY A 119 8.80 8.26 2.92
C GLY A 119 7.65 9.25 2.90
N ASP A 120 6.82 9.25 1.86
CA ASP A 120 5.69 10.17 1.74
C ASP A 120 4.61 9.93 2.80
N PHE A 121 4.48 8.70 3.31
CA PHE A 121 3.54 8.40 4.39
C PHE A 121 3.95 9.09 5.70
N ALA A 122 5.24 9.01 6.06
CA ALA A 122 5.75 9.73 7.23
C ALA A 122 5.61 11.24 7.06
N ALA A 123 5.90 11.76 5.87
CA ALA A 123 5.74 13.16 5.55
C ALA A 123 4.29 13.63 5.64
N ALA A 124 3.33 12.74 5.36
CA ALA A 124 1.90 13.02 5.50
C ALA A 124 1.38 12.92 6.95
N GLY A 125 2.24 12.56 7.91
CA GLY A 125 1.91 12.53 9.32
C GLY A 125 1.56 11.17 9.89
N PHE A 126 1.75 10.09 9.13
CA PHE A 126 1.48 8.74 9.61
C PHE A 126 2.73 8.10 10.22
N GLN A 127 2.52 7.20 11.16
CA GLN A 127 3.58 6.31 11.64
C GLN A 127 3.84 5.25 10.57
N THR A 128 5.10 4.81 10.45
CA THR A 128 5.46 3.81 9.45
C THR A 128 6.15 2.60 10.08
N ILE A 129 5.95 1.44 9.46
CA ILE A 129 6.66 0.20 9.73
C ILE A 129 7.41 -0.13 8.43
N PRO A 130 8.72 -0.36 8.47
CA PRO A 130 9.61 -0.11 9.61
C PRO A 130 9.72 1.39 9.91
N GLY A 131 9.93 1.67 11.18
CA GLY A 131 10.01 3.04 11.69
C GLY A 131 11.31 3.75 11.41
#